data_afdbe391c5fcc5752cecadc8dab2831a
#
_entry.id   afdbe391c5fcc5752cecadc8dab2831a
#
_cell.length_a   1.000
_cell.length_b   1.000
_cell.length_c   1.000
_cell.angle_alpha   90.00
_cell.angle_beta   90.00
_cell.angle_gamma   90.00
#
_symmetry.space_group_name_H-M   'P 1'
#
loop_
_entity.id
_entity.type
_entity.pdbx_description
1 polymer ?
#
loop_
_entity_poly.entity_id
_entity_poly.type
_entity_poly.pdbx_seq_one_letter_code
_entity_poly.pdbx_strand_id
1 'polypeptide(L)'
;TQSLAIIEYLDETQPGPALLPADAVGRARVRAIAQGIACDIHPINNLRVLQYLGGQLGATQEQKDAWYHHWIATGLQGLEAMLAGHPDTDRFCHGDTPTLADCCLVPQLFNARRFNCPLDAYPTLLRIDAACAELPAFQQAAPGAQADAE
;
A
#
# COMPACT_ATOMS: atom_id res chain seq x y z
N THR A 1 -15.73 -1.28 -8.53
CA THR A 1 -15.28 -0.45 -7.41
C THR A 1 -14.57 -1.32 -6.38
N GLN A 2 -13.79 -0.71 -5.49
CA GLN A 2 -12.96 -1.37 -4.46
C GLN A 2 -11.74 -2.09 -5.05
N SER A 3 -10.55 -1.56 -4.73
CA SER A 3 -9.28 -2.04 -5.29
C SER A 3 -9.06 -3.54 -5.08
N LEU A 4 -9.32 -4.05 -3.87
CA LEU A 4 -9.12 -5.48 -3.58
C LEU A 4 -10.04 -6.36 -4.42
N ALA A 5 -11.33 -6.00 -4.56
CA ALA A 5 -12.27 -6.76 -5.37
C ALA A 5 -11.87 -6.74 -6.86
N ILE A 6 -11.34 -5.62 -7.36
CA ILE A 6 -10.87 -5.50 -8.75
C ILE A 6 -9.64 -6.38 -8.97
N ILE A 7 -8.66 -6.33 -8.05
CA ILE A 7 -7.42 -7.10 -8.18
C ILE A 7 -7.72 -8.60 -8.09
N GLU A 8 -8.54 -9.05 -7.13
CA GLU A 8 -8.93 -10.47 -7.03
C GLU A 8 -9.71 -10.94 -8.27
N TYR A 9 -10.62 -10.12 -8.78
CA TYR A 9 -11.31 -10.44 -10.05
C TYR A 9 -10.34 -10.60 -11.22
N LEU A 10 -9.34 -9.74 -11.33
CA LEU A 10 -8.33 -9.84 -12.38
C LEU A 10 -7.44 -11.08 -12.18
N ASP A 11 -7.03 -11.36 -10.94
CA ASP A 11 -6.24 -12.54 -10.59
C ASP A 11 -6.96 -13.86 -10.95
N GLU A 12 -8.28 -13.91 -10.78
CA GLU A 12 -9.11 -15.08 -11.11
C GLU A 12 -9.43 -15.22 -12.60
N THR A 13 -9.44 -14.12 -13.37
CA THR A 13 -9.98 -14.12 -14.74
C THR A 13 -8.92 -13.87 -15.81
N GLN A 14 -7.77 -13.33 -15.49
CA GLN A 14 -6.71 -13.03 -16.44
C GLN A 14 -5.55 -14.03 -16.31
N PRO A 15 -4.90 -14.38 -17.42
CA PRO A 15 -3.71 -15.22 -17.38
C PRO A 15 -2.55 -14.44 -16.75
N GLY A 16 -1.82 -15.07 -15.84
CA GLY A 16 -0.67 -14.46 -15.18
C GLY A 16 -0.21 -15.25 -13.95
N PRO A 17 0.85 -14.81 -13.28
CA PRO A 17 1.22 -15.36 -12.00
C PRO A 17 0.16 -14.99 -10.95
N ALA A 18 -0.22 -15.96 -10.12
CA ALA A 18 -1.21 -15.74 -9.06
C ALA A 18 -0.71 -14.70 -8.03
N LEU A 19 -1.57 -13.75 -7.68
CA LEU A 19 -1.29 -12.74 -6.66
C LEU A 19 -1.62 -13.21 -5.24
N LEU A 20 -2.23 -14.39 -5.11
CA LEU A 20 -2.53 -15.02 -3.83
C LEU A 20 -1.84 -16.40 -3.74
N PRO A 21 -1.26 -16.75 -2.58
CA PRO A 21 -0.69 -18.07 -2.33
C PRO A 21 -1.70 -19.21 -2.53
N ALA A 22 -1.21 -20.41 -2.80
CA ALA A 22 -2.05 -21.58 -3.01
C ALA A 22 -2.70 -22.09 -1.71
N ASP A 23 -2.02 -21.94 -0.57
CA ASP A 23 -2.51 -22.38 0.72
C ASP A 23 -3.40 -21.34 1.41
N ALA A 24 -4.27 -21.79 2.30
CA ALA A 24 -5.26 -20.93 2.95
C ALA A 24 -4.63 -19.94 3.96
N VAL A 25 -3.56 -20.34 4.64
CA VAL A 25 -2.87 -19.50 5.63
C VAL A 25 -2.14 -18.36 4.94
N GLY A 26 -1.40 -18.67 3.87
CA GLY A 26 -0.73 -17.67 3.03
C GLY A 26 -1.72 -16.67 2.44
N ARG A 27 -2.86 -17.14 1.89
CA ARG A 27 -3.92 -16.24 1.39
C ARG A 27 -4.49 -15.34 2.48
N ALA A 28 -4.72 -15.88 3.67
CA ALA A 28 -5.23 -15.08 4.79
C ALA A 28 -4.22 -13.99 5.19
N ARG A 29 -2.92 -14.34 5.25
CA ARG A 29 -1.85 -13.39 5.56
C ARG A 29 -1.73 -12.29 4.51
N VAL A 30 -1.69 -12.63 3.23
CA VAL A 30 -1.60 -11.66 2.14
C VAL A 30 -2.80 -10.71 2.15
N ARG A 31 -4.02 -11.25 2.35
CA ARG A 31 -5.22 -10.42 2.48
C ARG A 31 -5.19 -9.54 3.73
N ALA A 32 -4.69 -10.02 4.86
CA ALA A 32 -4.58 -9.20 6.08
C ALA A 32 -3.68 -7.99 5.87
N ILE A 33 -2.53 -8.15 5.20
CA ILE A 33 -1.63 -7.05 4.87
C ILE A 33 -2.31 -6.08 3.89
N ALA A 34 -2.91 -6.60 2.81
CA ALA A 34 -3.61 -5.79 1.82
C ALA A 34 -4.79 -4.99 2.41
N GLN A 35 -5.58 -5.62 3.29
CA GLN A 35 -6.71 -4.99 3.98
C GLN A 35 -6.25 -3.95 5.00
N GLY A 36 -5.17 -4.20 5.75
CA GLY A 36 -4.56 -3.20 6.64
C GLY A 36 -4.24 -1.91 5.89
N ILE A 37 -3.79 -2.01 4.64
CA ILE A 37 -3.56 -0.84 3.79
C ILE A 37 -4.87 -0.26 3.26
N ALA A 38 -5.67 -1.08 2.59
CA ALA A 38 -6.83 -0.62 1.83
C ALA A 38 -8.04 -0.23 2.70
N CYS A 39 -8.17 -0.81 3.91
CA CYS A 39 -9.31 -0.58 4.79
C CYS A 39 -8.97 0.27 6.01
N ASP A 40 -7.73 0.27 6.48
CA ASP A 40 -7.36 0.97 7.72
C ASP A 40 -6.50 2.22 7.47
N ILE A 41 -5.51 2.15 6.55
CA ILE A 41 -4.60 3.28 6.29
C ILE A 41 -5.16 4.23 5.23
N HIS A 42 -5.45 3.72 4.03
CA HIS A 42 -5.86 4.55 2.89
C HIS A 42 -7.16 5.33 3.13
N PRO A 43 -8.24 4.75 3.68
CA PRO A 43 -9.52 5.46 3.78
C PRO A 43 -9.51 6.67 4.71
N ILE A 44 -8.70 6.63 5.78
CA ILE A 44 -8.63 7.70 6.78
C ILE A 44 -7.88 8.93 6.26
N ASN A 45 -7.06 8.75 5.23
CA ASN A 45 -6.28 9.79 4.54
C ASN A 45 -6.80 10.13 3.14
N ASN A 46 -7.97 9.59 2.77
CA ASN A 46 -8.58 9.84 1.49
C ASN A 46 -8.95 11.34 1.33
N LEU A 47 -8.93 11.82 0.09
CA LEU A 47 -9.25 13.20 -0.27
C LEU A 47 -10.56 13.70 0.35
N ARG A 48 -11.61 12.86 0.38
CA ARG A 48 -12.90 13.22 1.01
C ARG A 48 -12.78 13.54 2.49
N VAL A 49 -11.88 12.86 3.22
CA VAL A 49 -11.62 13.13 4.64
C VAL A 49 -10.89 14.45 4.81
N LEU A 50 -9.83 14.68 4.01
CA LEU A 50 -9.08 15.95 4.05
C LEU A 50 -9.93 17.15 3.65
N GLN A 51 -10.84 16.98 2.69
CA GLN A 51 -11.81 18.00 2.29
C GLN A 51 -12.82 18.28 3.42
N TYR A 52 -13.30 17.27 4.11
CA TYR A 52 -14.21 17.44 5.25
C TYR A 52 -13.53 18.14 6.43
N LEU A 53 -12.29 17.75 6.75
CA LEU A 53 -11.50 18.41 7.80
C LEU A 53 -11.34 19.92 7.53
N GLY A 54 -10.98 20.28 6.31
CA GLY A 54 -10.82 21.69 5.93
C GLY A 54 -12.17 22.43 5.77
N GLY A 55 -13.12 21.83 5.04
CA GLY A 55 -14.36 22.50 4.66
C GLY A 55 -15.41 22.56 5.76
N GLN A 56 -15.54 21.51 6.57
CA GLN A 56 -16.57 21.44 7.62
C GLN A 56 -16.03 21.72 9.02
N LEU A 57 -14.81 21.28 9.31
CA LEU A 57 -14.21 21.47 10.63
C LEU A 57 -13.24 22.65 10.69
N GLY A 58 -12.98 23.33 9.57
CA GLY A 58 -12.12 24.50 9.51
C GLY A 58 -10.64 24.22 9.77
N ALA A 59 -10.20 22.96 9.61
CA ALA A 59 -8.81 22.58 9.84
C ALA A 59 -7.87 23.29 8.85
N THR A 60 -6.78 23.86 9.37
CA THR A 60 -5.72 24.48 8.57
C THR A 60 -4.97 23.44 7.74
N GLN A 61 -4.15 23.88 6.77
CA GLN A 61 -3.32 22.96 6.02
C GLN A 61 -2.35 22.21 6.94
N GLU A 62 -1.73 22.89 7.89
CA GLU A 62 -0.83 22.28 8.88
C GLU A 62 -1.53 21.18 9.70
N GLN A 63 -2.78 21.41 10.12
CA GLN A 63 -3.57 20.41 10.85
C GLN A 63 -3.92 19.20 9.97
N LYS A 64 -4.21 19.40 8.67
CA LYS A 64 -4.44 18.31 7.72
C LYS A 64 -3.16 17.52 7.47
N ASP A 65 -2.02 18.16 7.36
CA ASP A 65 -0.71 17.51 7.19
C ASP A 65 -0.35 16.70 8.44
N ALA A 66 -0.56 17.27 9.64
CA ALA A 66 -0.38 16.56 10.89
C ALA A 66 -1.29 15.33 11.02
N TRP A 67 -2.56 15.44 10.62
CA TRP A 67 -3.48 14.31 10.53
C TRP A 67 -2.93 13.22 9.60
N TYR A 68 -2.53 13.61 8.40
CA TYR A 68 -2.03 12.68 7.38
C TYR A 68 -0.79 11.94 7.88
N HIS A 69 0.20 12.67 8.38
CA HIS A 69 1.44 12.10 8.91
C HIS A 69 1.20 11.16 10.09
N HIS A 70 0.30 11.53 11.02
CA HIS A 70 -0.03 10.69 12.17
C HIS A 70 -0.59 9.33 11.75
N TRP A 71 -1.57 9.31 10.86
CA TRP A 71 -2.23 8.07 10.46
C TRP A 71 -1.37 7.21 9.53
N ILE A 72 -0.57 7.83 8.67
CA ILE A 72 0.44 7.09 7.90
C ILE A 72 1.45 6.45 8.83
N ALA A 73 2.03 7.19 9.78
CA ALA A 73 3.02 6.65 10.71
C ALA A 73 2.44 5.49 11.54
N THR A 74 1.23 5.64 12.08
CA THR A 74 0.55 4.60 12.85
C THR A 74 0.33 3.33 12.02
N GLY A 75 -0.17 3.48 10.79
CA GLY A 75 -0.44 2.35 9.91
C GLY A 75 0.83 1.65 9.42
N LEU A 76 1.84 2.42 8.97
CA LEU A 76 3.08 1.84 8.48
C LEU A 76 3.90 1.16 9.60
N GLN A 77 3.83 1.67 10.84
CA GLN A 77 4.44 1.01 12.00
C GLN A 77 3.83 -0.39 12.24
N GLY A 78 2.51 -0.51 12.11
CA GLY A 78 1.82 -1.80 12.21
C GLY A 78 2.24 -2.76 11.11
N LEU A 79 2.32 -2.28 9.85
CA LEU A 79 2.76 -3.08 8.71
C LEU A 79 4.23 -3.52 8.84
N GLU A 80 5.12 -2.62 9.23
CA GLU A 80 6.53 -2.96 9.48
C GLU A 80 6.64 -4.07 10.53
N ALA A 81 5.90 -3.97 11.63
CA ALA A 81 5.90 -4.98 12.68
C ALA A 81 5.35 -6.35 12.21
N MET A 82 4.38 -6.35 11.29
CA MET A 82 3.84 -7.58 10.69
C MET A 82 4.81 -8.26 9.73
N LEU A 83 5.66 -7.49 9.07
CA LEU A 83 6.53 -7.97 8.00
C LEU A 83 7.97 -8.21 8.48
N ALA A 84 8.49 -7.36 9.36
CA ALA A 84 9.86 -7.47 9.86
C ALA A 84 10.08 -8.79 10.62
N GLY A 85 11.04 -9.59 10.14
CA GLY A 85 11.41 -10.86 10.78
C GLY A 85 10.38 -11.99 10.65
N HIS A 86 9.27 -11.79 9.94
CA HIS A 86 8.32 -12.87 9.69
C HIS A 86 8.89 -13.89 8.68
N PRO A 87 8.80 -15.19 8.92
CA PRO A 87 9.43 -16.23 8.09
C PRO A 87 8.92 -16.25 6.63
N ASP A 88 7.66 -15.85 6.41
CA ASP A 88 7.08 -15.79 5.08
C ASP A 88 7.32 -14.43 4.38
N THR A 89 7.93 -13.45 5.04
CA THR A 89 8.39 -12.22 4.39
C THR A 89 9.76 -12.47 3.78
N ASP A 90 9.86 -12.31 2.46
CA ASP A 90 11.11 -12.48 1.75
C ASP A 90 11.34 -11.27 0.85
N ARG A 91 11.64 -11.46 -0.42
CA ARG A 91 11.83 -10.36 -1.39
C ARG A 91 10.61 -9.44 -1.43
N PHE A 92 9.40 -10.01 -1.30
CA PHE A 92 8.13 -9.29 -1.29
C PHE A 92 7.40 -9.45 0.05
N CYS A 93 6.20 -8.92 0.18
CA CYS A 93 5.38 -9.04 1.39
C CYS A 93 5.14 -10.49 1.82
N HIS A 94 5.12 -11.41 0.84
CA HIS A 94 4.99 -12.84 1.09
C HIS A 94 5.74 -13.63 0.01
N GLY A 95 6.87 -14.21 0.40
CA GLY A 95 7.71 -15.02 -0.49
C GLY A 95 8.53 -14.21 -1.50
N ASP A 96 8.89 -14.86 -2.59
CA ASP A 96 9.82 -14.37 -3.62
C ASP A 96 9.14 -13.81 -4.88
N THR A 97 7.81 -13.80 -4.92
CA THR A 97 6.99 -13.25 -6.00
C THR A 97 6.01 -12.21 -5.48
N PRO A 98 5.68 -11.15 -6.27
CA PRO A 98 4.73 -10.14 -5.85
C PRO A 98 3.35 -10.73 -5.59
N THR A 99 2.66 -10.19 -4.59
CA THR A 99 1.32 -10.59 -4.20
C THR A 99 0.35 -9.41 -4.20
N LEU A 100 -0.92 -9.66 -3.93
CA LEU A 100 -1.94 -8.64 -3.69
C LEU A 100 -1.48 -7.61 -2.64
N ALA A 101 -0.71 -8.03 -1.62
CA ALA A 101 -0.19 -7.13 -0.59
C ALA A 101 0.77 -6.10 -1.17
N ASP A 102 1.64 -6.49 -2.09
CA ASP A 102 2.60 -5.60 -2.75
C ASP A 102 1.89 -4.61 -3.67
N CYS A 103 0.83 -5.04 -4.36
CA CYS A 103 -0.02 -4.17 -5.17
C CYS A 103 -0.71 -3.07 -4.34
N CYS A 104 -0.93 -3.30 -3.04
CA CYS A 104 -1.46 -2.28 -2.12
C CYS A 104 -0.34 -1.45 -1.48
N LEU A 105 0.80 -2.06 -1.13
CA LEU A 105 1.89 -1.40 -0.43
C LEU A 105 2.55 -0.30 -1.27
N VAL A 106 2.89 -0.62 -2.52
CA VAL A 106 3.62 0.32 -3.40
C VAL A 106 2.88 1.65 -3.58
N PRO A 107 1.58 1.70 -3.96
CA PRO A 107 0.86 2.96 -4.07
C PRO A 107 0.67 3.67 -2.72
N GLN A 108 0.62 2.94 -1.60
CA GLN A 108 0.54 3.55 -0.28
C GLN A 108 1.84 4.26 0.10
N LEU A 109 3.00 3.67 -0.19
CA LEU A 109 4.31 4.31 0.01
C LEU A 109 4.53 5.47 -0.96
N PHE A 110 4.06 5.37 -2.19
CA PHE A 110 4.04 6.50 -3.13
C PHE A 110 3.27 7.69 -2.56
N ASN A 111 2.07 7.46 -2.02
CA ASN A 111 1.29 8.50 -1.37
C ASN A 111 1.99 9.08 -0.14
N ALA A 112 2.61 8.26 0.68
CA ALA A 112 3.37 8.73 1.85
C ALA A 112 4.50 9.68 1.44
N ARG A 113 5.25 9.36 0.38
CA ARG A 113 6.29 10.24 -0.19
C ARG A 113 5.72 11.55 -0.73
N ARG A 114 4.59 11.48 -1.45
CA ARG A 114 3.90 12.65 -2.00
C ARG A 114 3.51 13.67 -0.92
N PHE A 115 3.20 13.18 0.29
CA PHE A 115 2.87 14.01 1.45
C PHE A 115 4.06 14.24 2.39
N ASN A 116 5.28 13.95 1.95
CA ASN A 116 6.52 14.13 2.72
C ASN A 116 6.51 13.41 4.09
N CYS A 117 5.85 12.25 4.19
CA CYS A 117 5.89 11.46 5.41
C CYS A 117 7.29 10.85 5.61
N PRO A 118 7.88 10.91 6.81
CA PRO A 118 9.15 10.23 7.12
C PRO A 118 8.98 8.71 7.00
N LEU A 119 9.86 8.04 6.25
CA LEU A 119 9.79 6.60 6.00
C LEU A 119 10.98 5.81 6.53
N ASP A 120 12.01 6.46 7.04
CA ASP A 120 13.28 5.83 7.49
C ASP A 120 13.08 4.76 8.58
N ALA A 121 11.99 4.87 9.35
CA ALA A 121 11.64 3.91 10.40
C ALA A 121 11.08 2.57 9.88
N TYR A 122 10.88 2.42 8.56
CA TYR A 122 10.24 1.25 7.96
C TYR A 122 11.15 0.55 6.94
N PRO A 123 12.30 0.01 7.35
CA PRO A 123 13.30 -0.55 6.43
C PRO A 123 12.80 -1.78 5.66
N THR A 124 11.91 -2.60 6.25
CA THR A 124 11.35 -3.77 5.56
C THR A 124 10.41 -3.33 4.44
N LEU A 125 9.53 -2.35 4.70
CA LEU A 125 8.62 -1.81 3.69
C LEU A 125 9.40 -1.15 2.55
N LEU A 126 10.44 -0.38 2.86
CA LEU A 126 11.27 0.28 1.85
C LEU A 126 12.05 -0.73 0.99
N ARG A 127 12.54 -1.81 1.59
CA ARG A 127 13.21 -2.90 0.86
C ARG A 127 12.27 -3.59 -0.12
N ILE A 128 11.05 -3.90 0.32
CA ILE A 128 10.02 -4.53 -0.52
C ILE A 128 9.62 -3.60 -1.67
N ASP A 129 9.40 -2.33 -1.39
CA ASP A 129 9.06 -1.33 -2.40
C ASP A 129 10.17 -1.19 -3.46
N ALA A 130 11.44 -1.18 -3.04
CA ALA A 130 12.57 -1.18 -3.96
C ALA A 130 12.60 -2.44 -4.85
N ALA A 131 12.31 -3.62 -4.27
CA ALA A 131 12.23 -4.87 -5.05
C ALA A 131 11.07 -4.84 -6.06
N CYS A 132 9.91 -4.27 -5.70
CA CYS A 132 8.80 -4.06 -6.62
C CYS A 132 9.17 -3.11 -7.77
N ALA A 133 9.89 -2.03 -7.48
CA ALA A 133 10.31 -1.04 -8.46
C ALA A 133 11.27 -1.59 -9.55
N GLU A 134 11.91 -2.73 -9.30
CA GLU A 134 12.73 -3.44 -10.30
C GLU A 134 11.88 -4.16 -11.36
N LEU A 135 10.59 -4.40 -11.08
CA LEU A 135 9.72 -5.19 -11.95
C LEU A 135 9.08 -4.33 -13.04
N PRO A 136 9.13 -4.75 -14.32
CA PRO A 136 8.54 -4.00 -15.44
C PRO A 136 7.05 -3.69 -15.24
N ALA A 137 6.27 -4.59 -14.61
CA ALA A 137 4.85 -4.38 -14.36
C ALA A 137 4.61 -3.18 -13.42
N PHE A 138 5.38 -3.04 -12.34
CA PHE A 138 5.27 -1.89 -11.43
C PHE A 138 5.78 -0.60 -12.07
N GLN A 139 6.84 -0.67 -12.87
CA GLN A 139 7.36 0.48 -13.62
C GLN A 139 6.33 1.02 -14.61
N GLN A 140 5.67 0.13 -15.36
CA GLN A 140 4.62 0.49 -16.32
C GLN A 140 3.35 1.01 -15.63
N ALA A 141 3.02 0.51 -14.44
CA ALA A 141 1.87 0.94 -13.65
C ALA A 141 2.13 2.22 -12.83
N ALA A 142 3.38 2.70 -12.75
CA ALA A 142 3.71 3.89 -11.99
C ALA A 142 2.92 5.11 -12.50
N PRO A 143 2.43 6.01 -11.60
CA PRO A 143 1.66 7.19 -12.02
C PRO A 143 2.34 8.03 -13.08
N GLY A 144 3.64 8.27 -12.97
CA GLY A 144 4.42 9.04 -13.95
C GLY A 144 4.63 8.36 -15.31
N ALA A 145 4.30 7.05 -15.44
CA ALA A 145 4.36 6.31 -16.69
C ALA A 145 3.03 6.29 -17.47
N GLN A 146 1.95 6.86 -16.89
CA GLN A 146 0.64 6.88 -17.52
C GLN A 146 0.53 8.01 -18.54
N ALA A 147 -0.30 7.81 -19.57
CA ALA A 147 -0.48 8.79 -20.67
C ALA A 147 -1.12 10.12 -20.20
N ASP A 148 -1.79 10.10 -19.06
CA ASP A 148 -2.44 11.25 -18.40
C ASP A 148 -1.67 11.76 -17.18
N ALA A 149 -0.39 11.42 -17.06
CA ALA A 149 0.47 11.92 -15.99
C ALA A 149 0.68 13.44 -16.12
N GLU A 150 0.46 14.19 -15.02
CA GLU A 150 0.69 15.64 -14.90
C GLU A 150 2.05 15.94 -14.27
#